data_73944dc53144b2cf53cd62e381856831
#
_entry.id   73944dc53144b2cf53cd62e381856831
#
_cell.length_a   1.000
_cell.length_b   1.000
_cell.length_c   1.000
_cell.angle_alpha   90.00
_cell.angle_beta   90.00
_cell.angle_gamma   90.00
#
_symmetry.space_group_name_H-M   'P 1'
#
loop_
_entity.id
_entity.type
_entity.pdbx_description
1 polymer ?
#
loop_
_entity_poly.entity_id
_entity_poly.type
_entity_poly.pdbx_seq_one_letter_code
_entity_poly.pdbx_strand_id
1 'polypeptide(L)'
;MEIARRAGVPLAIAAKVDKVDRAYYKAKVEPLLDDPLIEFIGEIGDSKKRAFLGEAMALLFPIDWAEPFGLVMIEAMANGTPVIAFRRGSVPEIIEHGVTGFIVDSVDEAVQAIPLVKTLDRSVIRRQFEKRFTVERMARDYLKLYGEVLDASPAELRNVAAAAADDD
;
A
#
# COMPACT_ATOMS: atom_id res chain seq x y z
N MET A 1 7.77 -10.65 -7.65
CA MET A 1 9.02 -11.42 -7.84
C MET A 1 9.80 -10.93 -9.06
N GLU A 2 9.21 -10.81 -10.26
CA GLU A 2 9.91 -10.35 -11.49
C GLU A 2 10.67 -9.03 -11.29
N ILE A 3 10.05 -8.03 -10.67
CA ILE A 3 10.70 -6.74 -10.36
C ILE A 3 12.01 -6.93 -9.59
N ALA A 4 11.98 -7.73 -8.52
CA ALA A 4 13.15 -7.99 -7.68
C ALA A 4 14.27 -8.70 -8.44
N ARG A 5 13.94 -9.74 -9.23
CA ARG A 5 14.91 -10.44 -10.09
C ARG A 5 15.57 -9.53 -11.08
N ARG A 6 14.78 -8.72 -11.79
CA ARG A 6 15.27 -7.81 -12.83
C ARG A 6 16.10 -6.67 -12.25
N ALA A 7 15.76 -6.23 -11.03
CA ALA A 7 16.54 -5.23 -10.31
C ALA A 7 17.75 -5.82 -9.56
N GLY A 8 17.87 -7.16 -9.46
CA GLY A 8 18.95 -7.81 -8.74
C GLY A 8 18.94 -7.55 -7.22
N VAL A 9 17.76 -7.39 -6.61
CA VAL A 9 17.60 -7.09 -5.19
C VAL A 9 16.84 -8.18 -4.45
N PRO A 10 17.16 -8.47 -3.18
CA PRO A 10 16.42 -9.42 -2.36
C PRO A 10 14.96 -8.97 -2.16
N LEU A 11 14.04 -9.94 -2.15
CA LEU A 11 12.62 -9.74 -1.85
C LEU A 11 12.18 -10.72 -0.77
N ALA A 12 11.76 -10.19 0.38
CA ALA A 12 11.07 -10.97 1.39
C ALA A 12 9.56 -10.80 1.24
N ILE A 13 8.83 -11.92 1.24
CA ILE A 13 7.37 -11.94 1.09
C ILE A 13 6.76 -12.46 2.38
N ALA A 14 6.00 -11.59 3.05
CA ALA A 14 5.20 -11.96 4.21
C ALA A 14 3.71 -12.03 3.79
N ALA A 15 3.19 -13.24 3.69
CA ALA A 15 1.80 -13.44 3.28
C ALA A 15 1.22 -14.75 3.85
N LYS A 16 -0.08 -14.74 4.09
CA LYS A 16 -0.85 -15.92 4.40
C LYS A 16 -1.29 -16.59 3.08
N VAL A 17 -1.25 -17.91 3.04
CA VAL A 17 -1.83 -18.71 1.96
C VAL A 17 -3.12 -19.34 2.48
N ASP A 18 -4.26 -18.81 2.09
CA ASP A 18 -5.55 -19.38 2.49
C ASP A 18 -5.81 -20.73 1.84
N LYS A 19 -6.69 -21.54 2.48
CA LYS A 19 -6.96 -22.91 1.99
C LYS A 19 -7.48 -22.93 0.57
N VAL A 20 -8.26 -21.94 0.19
CA VAL A 20 -8.84 -21.83 -1.16
C VAL A 20 -7.79 -21.52 -2.22
N ASP A 21 -6.71 -20.83 -1.86
CA ASP A 21 -5.65 -20.38 -2.78
C ASP A 21 -4.48 -21.36 -2.89
N ARG A 22 -4.48 -22.45 -2.10
CA ARG A 22 -3.36 -23.42 -2.08
C ARG A 22 -3.04 -24.03 -3.44
N ALA A 23 -4.06 -24.32 -4.24
CA ALA A 23 -3.86 -24.88 -5.57
C ALA A 23 -3.18 -23.88 -6.51
N TYR A 24 -3.61 -22.64 -6.48
CA TYR A 24 -2.98 -21.55 -7.22
C TYR A 24 -1.55 -21.29 -6.73
N TYR A 25 -1.37 -21.20 -5.42
CA TYR A 25 -0.05 -21.01 -4.80
C TYR A 25 0.95 -22.04 -5.29
N LYS A 26 0.61 -23.36 -5.16
CA LYS A 26 1.48 -24.45 -5.61
C LYS A 26 1.79 -24.42 -7.09
N ALA A 27 0.80 -24.10 -7.92
CA ALA A 27 0.96 -24.13 -9.36
C ALA A 27 1.67 -22.90 -9.95
N LYS A 28 1.52 -21.73 -9.31
CA LYS A 28 1.93 -20.45 -9.89
C LYS A 28 2.95 -19.67 -9.05
N VAL A 29 2.95 -19.82 -7.73
CA VAL A 29 3.79 -19.03 -6.83
C VAL A 29 5.00 -19.84 -6.36
N GLU A 30 4.77 -21.05 -5.84
CA GLU A 30 5.82 -21.91 -5.27
C GLU A 30 7.00 -22.15 -6.24
N PRO A 31 6.80 -22.41 -7.55
CA PRO A 31 7.92 -22.57 -8.49
C PRO A 31 8.77 -21.30 -8.68
N LEU A 32 8.26 -20.14 -8.31
CA LEU A 32 8.98 -18.87 -8.40
C LEU A 32 9.84 -18.59 -7.16
N LEU A 33 9.70 -19.38 -6.10
CA LEU A 33 10.45 -19.23 -4.85
C LEU A 33 11.83 -19.90 -4.88
N ASP A 34 12.14 -20.69 -5.92
CA ASP A 34 13.46 -21.32 -6.09
C ASP A 34 14.58 -20.31 -6.42
N ASP A 35 14.23 -19.04 -6.60
CA ASP A 35 15.18 -17.97 -6.84
C ASP A 35 15.86 -17.54 -5.53
N PRO A 36 17.21 -17.50 -5.47
CA PRO A 36 17.94 -17.14 -4.24
C PRO A 36 17.68 -15.70 -3.75
N LEU A 37 17.11 -14.83 -4.59
CA LEU A 37 16.71 -13.49 -4.21
C LEU A 37 15.34 -13.43 -3.55
N ILE A 38 14.54 -14.51 -3.60
CA ILE A 38 13.16 -14.51 -3.13
C ILE A 38 13.03 -15.34 -1.85
N GLU A 39 12.60 -14.73 -0.78
CA GLU A 39 12.30 -15.40 0.48
C GLU A 39 10.81 -15.29 0.82
N PHE A 40 10.14 -16.43 0.99
CA PHE A 40 8.77 -16.48 1.48
C PHE A 40 8.78 -16.86 2.97
N ILE A 41 8.50 -15.88 3.84
CA ILE A 41 8.58 -16.07 5.30
C ILE A 41 7.24 -16.46 5.93
N GLY A 42 6.17 -16.58 5.12
CA GLY A 42 4.83 -16.90 5.61
C GLY A 42 4.13 -15.74 6.31
N GLU A 43 3.12 -16.05 7.09
CA GLU A 43 2.35 -15.05 7.84
C GLU A 43 3.15 -14.51 9.04
N ILE A 44 3.17 -13.19 9.21
CA ILE A 44 3.79 -12.52 10.35
C ILE A 44 2.73 -11.75 11.16
N GLY A 45 2.84 -11.80 12.49
CA GLY A 45 1.98 -11.03 13.38
C GLY A 45 2.42 -9.56 13.49
N ASP A 46 1.52 -8.72 14.03
CA ASP A 46 1.72 -7.28 14.14
C ASP A 46 3.00 -6.88 14.87
N SER A 47 3.41 -7.66 15.87
CA SER A 47 4.66 -7.40 16.62
C SER A 47 5.92 -7.47 15.74
N LYS A 48 5.92 -8.30 14.69
CA LYS A 48 7.02 -8.45 13.74
C LYS A 48 6.89 -7.54 12.52
N LYS A 49 5.66 -7.19 12.14
CA LYS A 49 5.36 -6.40 10.95
C LYS A 49 6.09 -5.05 10.95
N ARG A 50 6.12 -4.39 12.12
CA ARG A 50 6.80 -3.09 12.27
C ARG A 50 8.29 -3.17 11.94
N ALA A 51 8.99 -4.15 12.49
CA ALA A 51 10.42 -4.34 12.19
C ALA A 51 10.62 -4.74 10.72
N PHE A 52 9.82 -5.69 10.23
CA PHE A 52 9.87 -6.16 8.85
C PHE A 52 9.72 -5.01 7.84
N LEU A 53 8.71 -4.14 8.01
CA LEU A 53 8.52 -2.98 7.15
C LEU A 53 9.60 -1.91 7.38
N GLY A 54 9.98 -1.67 8.64
CA GLY A 54 10.96 -0.63 9.00
C GLY A 54 12.37 -0.89 8.48
N GLU A 55 12.79 -2.15 8.41
CA GLU A 55 14.10 -2.57 7.90
C GLU A 55 14.12 -2.70 6.37
N ALA A 56 12.96 -2.77 5.73
CA ALA A 56 12.88 -2.85 4.29
C ALA A 56 13.41 -1.59 3.59
N MET A 57 14.06 -1.78 2.46
CA MET A 57 14.48 -0.69 1.57
C MET A 57 13.26 0.04 0.98
N ALA A 58 12.24 -0.72 0.60
CA ALA A 58 10.96 -0.25 0.09
C ALA A 58 9.90 -1.34 0.22
N LEU A 59 8.63 -0.95 0.27
CA LEU A 59 7.49 -1.84 0.03
C LEU A 59 7.21 -1.91 -1.47
N LEU A 60 7.19 -3.12 -2.05
CA LEU A 60 6.65 -3.35 -3.39
C LEU A 60 5.15 -3.70 -3.30
N PHE A 61 4.32 -2.89 -3.95
CA PHE A 61 2.86 -3.06 -3.98
C PHE A 61 2.32 -3.10 -5.42
N PRO A 62 2.66 -4.15 -6.20
CA PRO A 62 2.29 -4.29 -7.61
C PRO A 62 0.92 -4.95 -7.75
N ILE A 63 -0.12 -4.33 -7.18
CA ILE A 63 -1.50 -4.82 -7.25
C ILE A 63 -2.08 -4.70 -8.66
N ASP A 64 -3.03 -5.58 -8.98
CA ASP A 64 -3.70 -5.61 -10.28
C ASP A 64 -5.23 -5.47 -10.18
N TRP A 65 -5.72 -4.90 -9.08
CA TRP A 65 -7.13 -4.56 -8.89
C TRP A 65 -7.27 -3.14 -8.33
N ALA A 66 -8.50 -2.62 -8.33
CA ALA A 66 -8.84 -1.34 -7.72
C ALA A 66 -8.85 -1.49 -6.18
N GLU A 67 -7.68 -1.36 -5.56
CA GLU A 67 -7.53 -1.44 -4.11
C GLU A 67 -8.24 -0.28 -3.43
N PRO A 68 -9.23 -0.51 -2.55
CA PRO A 68 -10.01 0.58 -1.97
C PRO A 68 -9.21 1.47 -1.02
N PHE A 69 -8.19 0.94 -0.31
CA PHE A 69 -7.36 1.75 0.58
C PHE A 69 -5.88 1.30 0.61
N GLY A 70 -5.59 0.01 0.82
CA GLY A 70 -4.22 -0.50 0.88
C GLY A 70 -3.49 -0.17 2.18
N LEU A 71 -3.99 -0.68 3.31
CA LEU A 71 -3.42 -0.44 4.65
C LEU A 71 -1.91 -0.64 4.73
N VAL A 72 -1.37 -1.62 4.01
CA VAL A 72 0.07 -1.91 4.04
C VAL A 72 0.93 -0.74 3.54
N MET A 73 0.39 0.12 2.66
CA MET A 73 1.11 1.33 2.20
C MET A 73 1.29 2.32 3.35
N ILE A 74 0.23 2.61 4.10
CA ILE A 74 0.32 3.52 5.25
C ILE A 74 1.09 2.89 6.42
N GLU A 75 1.06 1.56 6.58
CA GLU A 75 1.90 0.85 7.54
C GLU A 75 3.41 0.99 7.20
N ALA A 76 3.77 0.90 5.92
CA ALA A 76 5.13 1.17 5.46
C ALA A 76 5.51 2.64 5.73
N MET A 77 4.66 3.60 5.36
CA MET A 77 4.88 5.03 5.62
C MET A 77 5.02 5.34 7.11
N ALA A 78 4.26 4.64 7.98
CA ALA A 78 4.38 4.74 9.44
C ALA A 78 5.78 4.35 9.97
N ASN A 79 6.51 3.55 9.22
CA ASN A 79 7.90 3.17 9.51
C ASN A 79 8.92 3.99 8.70
N GLY A 80 8.47 5.01 7.96
CA GLY A 80 9.31 5.79 7.07
C GLY A 80 9.78 5.01 5.84
N THR A 81 9.14 3.90 5.51
CA THR A 81 9.52 3.04 4.38
C THR A 81 8.83 3.52 3.11
N PRO A 82 9.59 3.83 2.03
CA PRO A 82 9.02 4.24 0.77
C PRO A 82 8.24 3.10 0.10
N VAL A 83 7.27 3.47 -0.73
CA VAL A 83 6.40 2.52 -1.44
C VAL A 83 6.64 2.63 -2.94
N ILE A 84 6.78 1.50 -3.64
CA ILE A 84 6.67 1.41 -5.10
C ILE A 84 5.38 0.67 -5.39
N ALA A 85 4.42 1.33 -6.02
CA ALA A 85 3.09 0.79 -6.25
C ALA A 85 2.60 1.00 -7.68
N PHE A 86 1.84 0.05 -8.21
CA PHE A 86 1.13 0.25 -9.48
C PHE A 86 -0.03 1.23 -9.28
N ARG A 87 -0.27 2.04 -10.31
CA ARG A 87 -1.37 3.03 -10.35
C ARG A 87 -2.72 2.32 -10.41
N ARG A 88 -3.24 1.87 -9.27
CA ARG A 88 -4.53 1.19 -9.15
C ARG A 88 -5.27 1.69 -7.92
N GLY A 89 -6.59 1.87 -8.04
CA GLY A 89 -7.45 2.26 -6.92
C GLY A 89 -6.92 3.45 -6.12
N SER A 90 -6.80 3.31 -4.82
CA SER A 90 -6.39 4.35 -3.87
C SER A 90 -4.91 4.77 -3.93
N VAL A 91 -4.06 4.07 -4.68
CA VAL A 91 -2.61 4.35 -4.71
C VAL A 91 -2.28 5.83 -4.98
N PRO A 92 -2.90 6.51 -5.97
CA PRO A 92 -2.63 7.93 -6.24
C PRO A 92 -3.07 8.87 -5.11
N GLU A 93 -4.01 8.45 -4.27
CA GLU A 93 -4.48 9.23 -3.13
C GLU A 93 -3.55 9.11 -1.91
N ILE A 94 -2.89 7.95 -1.76
CA ILE A 94 -2.04 7.64 -0.60
C ILE A 94 -0.60 8.04 -0.85
N ILE A 95 -0.05 7.66 -2.00
CA ILE A 95 1.36 7.86 -2.34
C ILE A 95 1.56 9.19 -3.04
N GLU A 96 2.45 10.01 -2.50
CA GLU A 96 2.96 11.21 -3.12
C GLU A 96 4.22 10.86 -3.92
N HIS A 97 4.08 10.85 -5.26
CA HIS A 97 5.14 10.43 -6.17
C HIS A 97 6.41 11.27 -6.00
N GLY A 98 7.55 10.61 -5.79
CA GLY A 98 8.84 11.26 -5.56
C GLY A 98 9.04 11.80 -4.13
N VAL A 99 8.06 11.64 -3.24
CA VAL A 99 8.14 12.09 -1.83
C VAL A 99 7.97 10.91 -0.87
N THR A 100 6.84 10.17 -0.96
CA THR A 100 6.57 9.01 -0.10
C THR A 100 6.80 7.68 -0.81
N GLY A 101 7.03 7.72 -2.11
CA GLY A 101 7.25 6.54 -2.94
C GLY A 101 7.17 6.86 -4.42
N PHE A 102 7.05 5.83 -5.22
CA PHE A 102 6.92 5.95 -6.68
C PHE A 102 5.65 5.22 -7.15
N ILE A 103 4.79 5.96 -7.86
CA ILE A 103 3.64 5.40 -8.56
C ILE A 103 4.11 5.07 -9.97
N VAL A 104 3.91 3.81 -10.38
CA VAL A 104 4.42 3.27 -11.65
C VAL A 104 3.30 2.53 -12.38
N ASP A 105 3.44 2.40 -13.70
CA ASP A 105 2.42 1.78 -14.55
C ASP A 105 2.87 0.43 -15.14
N SER A 106 4.17 0.08 -14.96
CA SER A 106 4.76 -1.15 -15.51
C SER A 106 5.85 -1.73 -14.62
N VAL A 107 6.18 -3.01 -14.88
CA VAL A 107 7.32 -3.68 -14.26
C VAL A 107 8.64 -2.95 -14.57
N ASP A 108 8.79 -2.43 -15.80
CA ASP A 108 9.98 -1.70 -16.22
C ASP A 108 10.19 -0.43 -15.40
N GLU A 109 9.14 0.35 -15.21
CA GLU A 109 9.16 1.53 -14.34
C GLU A 109 9.44 1.18 -12.89
N ALA A 110 8.84 0.08 -12.38
CA ALA A 110 9.10 -0.38 -11.03
C ALA A 110 10.57 -0.76 -10.82
N VAL A 111 11.20 -1.44 -11.79
CA VAL A 111 12.63 -1.75 -11.76
C VAL A 111 13.47 -0.47 -11.74
N GLN A 112 13.12 0.52 -12.55
CA GLN A 112 13.80 1.83 -12.56
C GLN A 112 13.62 2.61 -11.26
N ALA A 113 12.49 2.45 -10.57
CA ALA A 113 12.21 3.10 -9.29
C ALA A 113 13.04 2.53 -8.12
N ILE A 114 13.46 1.26 -8.17
CA ILE A 114 14.21 0.60 -7.09
C ILE A 114 15.44 1.40 -6.62
N PRO A 115 16.37 1.82 -7.48
CA PRO A 115 17.51 2.62 -7.01
C PRO A 115 17.11 4.00 -6.48
N LEU A 116 16.00 4.56 -6.97
CA LEU A 116 15.55 5.91 -6.62
C LEU A 116 14.97 5.99 -5.20
N VAL A 117 14.46 4.88 -4.62
CA VAL A 117 13.92 4.91 -3.24
C VAL A 117 14.95 5.34 -2.20
N LYS A 118 16.24 5.14 -2.49
CA LYS A 118 17.34 5.56 -1.60
C LYS A 118 17.51 7.08 -1.52
N THR A 119 16.94 7.82 -2.46
CA THR A 119 16.99 9.29 -2.48
C THR A 119 15.90 9.93 -1.63
N LEU A 120 14.90 9.13 -1.23
CA LEU A 120 13.78 9.62 -0.43
C LEU A 120 14.16 9.71 1.05
N ASP A 121 13.76 10.82 1.68
CA ASP A 121 13.95 11.02 3.12
C ASP A 121 12.87 10.27 3.92
N ARG A 122 13.27 9.21 4.61
CA ARG A 122 12.38 8.37 5.43
C ARG A 122 11.69 9.18 6.54
N SER A 123 12.32 10.25 7.04
CA SER A 123 11.69 11.12 8.03
C SER A 123 10.57 11.97 7.44
N VAL A 124 10.69 12.36 6.18
CA VAL A 124 9.61 13.03 5.44
C VAL A 124 8.43 12.07 5.23
N ILE A 125 8.69 10.84 4.82
CA ILE A 125 7.67 9.80 4.64
C ILE A 125 6.88 9.60 5.95
N ARG A 126 7.59 9.45 7.08
CA ARG A 126 6.97 9.31 8.39
C ARG A 126 6.12 10.53 8.77
N ARG A 127 6.62 11.75 8.55
CA ARG A 127 5.83 12.98 8.80
C ARG A 127 4.57 13.05 7.95
N GLN A 128 4.61 12.60 6.68
CA GLN A 128 3.41 12.55 5.82
C GLN A 128 2.38 11.55 6.35
N PHE A 129 2.81 10.40 6.87
CA PHE A 129 1.92 9.48 7.57
C PHE A 129 1.26 10.16 8.78
N GLU A 130 2.06 10.77 9.67
CA GLU A 130 1.56 11.42 10.88
C GLU A 130 0.56 12.54 10.60
N LYS A 131 0.78 13.29 9.52
CA LYS A 131 -0.13 14.34 9.08
C LYS A 131 -1.45 13.81 8.53
N ARG A 132 -1.44 12.64 7.85
CA ARG A 132 -2.57 12.22 7.01
C ARG A 132 -3.33 10.99 7.51
N PHE A 133 -2.67 10.08 8.22
CA PHE A 133 -3.18 8.71 8.40
C PHE A 133 -3.19 8.24 9.86
N THR A 134 -3.12 9.14 10.83
CA THR A 134 -3.25 8.75 12.24
C THR A 134 -4.71 8.48 12.62
N VAL A 135 -4.90 7.63 13.62
CA VAL A 135 -6.22 7.29 14.18
C VAL A 135 -6.92 8.54 14.71
N GLU A 136 -6.18 9.44 15.36
CA GLU A 136 -6.73 10.68 15.91
C GLU A 136 -7.25 11.62 14.80
N ARG A 137 -6.54 11.68 13.67
CA ARG A 137 -7.02 12.45 12.53
C ARG A 137 -8.27 11.81 11.94
N MET A 138 -8.26 10.51 11.68
CA MET A 138 -9.41 9.77 11.17
C MET A 138 -10.64 9.99 12.05
N ALA A 139 -10.50 9.82 13.38
CA ALA A 139 -11.60 10.02 14.31
C ALA A 139 -12.15 11.45 14.25
N ARG A 140 -11.29 12.45 14.15
CA ARG A 140 -11.70 13.86 14.04
C ARG A 140 -12.47 14.12 12.74
N ASP A 141 -11.98 13.59 11.62
CA ASP A 141 -12.61 13.78 10.31
C ASP A 141 -13.99 13.08 10.28
N TYR A 142 -14.14 11.91 10.89
CA TYR A 142 -15.45 11.25 11.06
C TYR A 142 -16.39 12.03 11.95
N LEU A 143 -15.93 12.55 13.08
CA LEU A 143 -16.76 13.36 13.96
C LEU A 143 -17.25 14.65 13.27
N LYS A 144 -16.38 15.27 12.48
CA LYS A 144 -16.77 16.43 11.66
C LYS A 144 -17.84 16.04 10.63
N LEU A 145 -17.63 14.97 9.89
CA LEU A 145 -18.59 14.47 8.90
C LEU A 145 -19.95 14.13 9.55
N TYR A 146 -19.94 13.47 10.71
CA TYR A 146 -21.18 13.16 11.43
C TYR A 146 -21.92 14.44 11.88
N GLY A 147 -21.18 15.47 12.32
CA GLY A 147 -21.78 16.78 12.61
C GLY A 147 -22.45 17.38 11.36
N GLU A 148 -21.75 17.40 10.23
CA GLU A 148 -22.29 17.90 8.97
C GLU A 148 -23.54 17.13 8.51
N VAL A 149 -23.55 15.81 8.65
CA VAL A 149 -24.71 14.97 8.32
C VAL A 149 -25.89 15.22 9.24
N LEU A 150 -25.66 15.44 10.55
CA LEU A 150 -26.72 15.73 11.52
C LEU A 150 -27.34 17.12 11.30
N ASP A 151 -26.54 18.07 10.86
CA ASP A 151 -26.98 19.44 10.57
C ASP A 151 -27.61 19.58 9.17
N ALA A 152 -27.36 18.61 8.27
CA ALA A 152 -27.89 18.64 6.91
C ALA A 152 -29.39 18.36 6.85
N SER A 153 -30.08 19.10 6.00
CA SER A 153 -31.50 18.83 5.74
C SER A 153 -31.72 17.51 5.00
N PRO A 154 -32.90 16.86 5.12
CA PRO A 154 -33.22 15.65 4.37
C PRO A 154 -33.13 15.80 2.83
N ALA A 155 -33.22 17.00 2.31
CA ALA A 155 -33.08 17.29 0.88
C ALA A 155 -31.59 17.27 0.47
N GLU A 156 -30.70 17.84 1.26
CA GLU A 156 -29.25 17.83 1.01
C GLU A 156 -28.69 16.40 1.09
N LEU A 157 -29.12 15.60 2.05
CA LEU A 157 -28.71 14.21 2.18
C LEU A 157 -29.12 13.36 0.97
N ARG A 158 -30.31 13.58 0.41
CA ARG A 158 -30.76 12.90 -0.83
C ARG A 158 -29.89 13.27 -2.03
N ASN A 159 -29.47 14.51 -2.15
CA ASN A 159 -28.63 14.97 -3.26
C ASN A 159 -27.21 14.35 -3.19
N VAL A 160 -26.62 14.21 -1.99
CA VAL A 160 -25.34 13.53 -1.80
C VAL A 160 -25.43 12.04 -2.16
N ALA A 161 -26.52 11.37 -1.74
CA ALA A 161 -26.74 9.96 -2.09
C ALA A 161 -26.95 9.74 -3.59
N ALA A 162 -27.64 10.67 -4.28
CA ALA A 162 -27.81 10.58 -5.72
C ALA A 162 -26.50 10.79 -6.50
N ALA A 163 -25.67 11.77 -6.08
CA ALA A 163 -24.37 12.01 -6.70
C ALA A 163 -23.41 10.82 -6.54
N ALA A 164 -23.44 10.13 -5.39
CA ALA A 164 -22.61 8.96 -5.16
C ALA A 164 -23.04 7.71 -5.97
N ALA A 165 -24.27 7.67 -6.47
CA ALA A 165 -24.80 6.57 -7.29
C ALA A 165 -24.51 6.74 -8.81
N ASP A 166 -24.13 7.94 -9.23
CA ASP A 166 -23.80 8.26 -10.63
C ASP A 166 -22.30 8.05 -10.96
N ASP A 167 -21.45 7.75 -9.94
CA ASP A 167 -20.00 7.54 -10.07
C ASP A 167 -19.61 6.04 -10.12
N ASP A 168 -20.56 5.10 -10.14
CA ASP A 168 -20.38 3.65 -10.31
C ASP A 168 -20.67 3.24 -11.78
#